data_c2eed06cb82bd52a2acf4e4e3e719d48
#
_entry.id   c2eed06cb82bd52a2acf4e4e3e719d48
#
_cell.length_a   1.000
_cell.length_b   1.000
_cell.length_c   1.000
_cell.angle_alpha   90.00
_cell.angle_beta   90.00
_cell.angle_gamma   90.00
#
_symmetry.space_group_name_H-M   'P 1'
#
loop_
_entity.id
_entity.type
_entity.pdbx_description
1 polymer ?
#
loop_
_entity_poly.entity_id
_entity_poly.type
_entity_poly.pdbx_seq_one_letter_code
_entity_poly.pdbx_strand_id
1 'polypeptide(L)'
;MPDLLSGQVQLTFTPIPLTISYIRSGQMRALAVTSATPSDALPGIPPIAEFVPGYEANIWHGIAAPKNTPPEIVGALNKAINAVITDPAMKAKFANLGAEPMPMTPVECQKFIAEQIDKWGKVVKFAAMKPE
;
A
#
# COMPACT_ATOMS: atom_id res chain seq x y z
N MET A 1 -16.79 2.58 -5.89
CA MET A 1 -16.53 3.34 -7.13
C MET A 1 -17.80 3.93 -7.74
N PRO A 2 -18.89 3.17 -7.99
CA PRO A 2 -20.11 3.73 -8.59
C PRO A 2 -20.61 4.99 -7.88
N ASP A 3 -20.68 4.97 -6.56
CA ASP A 3 -21.22 6.07 -5.73
C ASP A 3 -20.39 7.37 -5.82
N LEU A 4 -19.05 7.24 -6.00
CA LEU A 4 -18.19 8.39 -6.23
C LEU A 4 -18.38 8.94 -7.66
N LEU A 5 -18.46 8.06 -8.67
CA LEU A 5 -18.64 8.47 -10.06
C LEU A 5 -20.02 9.08 -10.32
N SER A 6 -21.06 8.63 -9.58
CA SER A 6 -22.41 9.19 -9.64
C SER A 6 -22.62 10.44 -8.76
N GLY A 7 -21.60 10.81 -7.96
CA GLY A 7 -21.69 11.96 -7.05
C GLY A 7 -22.48 11.72 -5.77
N GLN A 8 -22.85 10.48 -5.45
CA GLN A 8 -23.49 10.14 -4.17
C GLN A 8 -22.54 10.34 -2.99
N VAL A 9 -21.23 10.09 -3.20
CA VAL A 9 -20.17 10.46 -2.27
C VAL A 9 -19.20 11.39 -2.98
N GLN A 10 -18.58 12.32 -2.24
CA GLN A 10 -17.74 13.39 -2.79
C GLN A 10 -16.25 13.09 -2.69
N LEU A 11 -15.87 12.17 -1.81
CA LEU A 11 -14.48 11.82 -1.53
C LEU A 11 -14.34 10.34 -1.16
N THR A 12 -13.21 9.74 -1.51
CA THR A 12 -12.83 8.41 -1.04
C THR A 12 -11.32 8.31 -0.80
N PHE A 13 -10.92 7.49 0.16
CA PHE A 13 -9.56 7.00 0.30
C PHE A 13 -9.49 5.62 -0.35
N THR A 14 -8.70 5.47 -1.40
CA THR A 14 -8.69 4.27 -2.23
C THR A 14 -7.27 3.97 -2.73
N PRO A 15 -6.86 2.69 -2.78
CA PRO A 15 -5.58 2.31 -3.35
C PRO A 15 -5.43 2.80 -4.81
N ILE A 16 -4.26 3.33 -5.14
CA ILE A 16 -3.94 3.83 -6.48
C ILE A 16 -4.25 2.79 -7.58
N PRO A 17 -3.91 1.50 -7.43
CA PRO A 17 -4.22 0.50 -8.46
C PRO A 17 -5.70 0.39 -8.85
N LEU A 18 -6.60 0.71 -7.94
CA LEU A 18 -8.05 0.65 -8.19
C LEU A 18 -8.60 1.92 -8.86
N THR A 19 -7.86 3.01 -8.85
CA THR A 19 -8.33 4.32 -9.32
C THR A 19 -7.54 4.93 -10.44
N ILE A 20 -6.33 4.44 -10.69
CA ILE A 20 -5.40 5.05 -11.64
C ILE A 20 -5.99 5.22 -13.06
N SER A 21 -6.81 4.27 -13.53
CA SER A 21 -7.47 4.37 -14.83
C SER A 21 -8.50 5.49 -14.87
N TYR A 22 -9.28 5.68 -13.81
CA TYR A 22 -10.27 6.75 -13.70
C TYR A 22 -9.62 8.13 -13.57
N ILE A 23 -8.48 8.20 -12.89
CA ILE A 23 -7.70 9.44 -12.78
C ILE A 23 -7.12 9.80 -14.15
N ARG A 24 -6.50 8.85 -14.85
CA ARG A 24 -5.93 9.07 -16.18
C ARG A 24 -6.97 9.42 -17.24
N SER A 25 -8.19 8.90 -17.12
CA SER A 25 -9.31 9.24 -18.01
C SER A 25 -10.05 10.55 -17.63
N GLY A 26 -9.64 11.21 -16.54
CA GLY A 26 -10.27 12.44 -16.06
C GLY A 26 -11.63 12.24 -15.36
N GLN A 27 -12.05 11.01 -15.13
CA GLN A 27 -13.30 10.70 -14.41
C GLN A 27 -13.18 10.91 -12.89
N MET A 28 -11.95 10.88 -12.38
CA MET A 28 -11.63 11.18 -10.99
C MET A 28 -10.47 12.17 -10.91
N ARG A 29 -10.48 12.98 -9.86
CA ARG A 29 -9.38 13.89 -9.54
C ARG A 29 -8.66 13.39 -8.29
N ALA A 30 -7.37 13.08 -8.41
CA ALA A 30 -6.52 12.86 -7.25
C ALA A 30 -6.28 14.21 -6.53
N LEU A 31 -6.45 14.23 -5.23
CA LEU A 31 -6.25 15.43 -4.40
C LEU A 31 -4.93 15.35 -3.63
N ALA A 32 -4.61 14.20 -3.09
CA ALA A 32 -3.38 13.92 -2.37
C ALA A 32 -3.11 12.41 -2.33
N VAL A 33 -1.87 12.01 -2.02
CA VAL A 33 -1.51 10.63 -1.69
C VAL A 33 -1.33 10.46 -0.20
N THR A 34 -1.57 9.25 0.30
CA THR A 34 -1.47 8.91 1.74
C THR A 34 -0.09 8.41 2.15
N SER A 35 0.83 8.23 1.19
CA SER A 35 2.24 7.95 1.44
C SER A 35 2.96 9.15 2.04
N ALA A 36 4.08 8.92 2.75
CA ALA A 36 4.90 9.99 3.30
C ALA A 36 5.60 10.83 2.21
N THR A 37 5.79 10.24 1.02
CA THR A 37 6.44 10.87 -0.14
C THR A 37 5.50 10.87 -1.35
N PRO A 38 5.71 11.76 -2.34
CA PRO A 38 4.97 11.74 -3.60
C PRO A 38 5.07 10.38 -4.29
N SER A 39 4.05 10.01 -5.06
CA SER A 39 4.02 8.78 -5.85
C SER A 39 4.37 9.07 -7.31
N ASP A 40 5.30 8.28 -7.87
CA ASP A 40 5.65 8.38 -9.31
C ASP A 40 4.46 8.05 -10.22
N ALA A 41 3.49 7.29 -9.74
CA ALA A 41 2.28 6.96 -10.49
C ALA A 41 1.33 8.15 -10.65
N LEU A 42 1.42 9.16 -9.77
CA LEU A 42 0.60 10.36 -9.73
C LEU A 42 1.47 11.61 -9.62
N PRO A 43 2.25 11.95 -10.65
CA PRO A 43 3.16 13.09 -10.61
C PRO A 43 2.39 14.40 -10.39
N GLY A 44 2.93 15.24 -9.51
CA GLY A 44 2.32 16.52 -9.14
C GLY A 44 1.20 16.46 -8.11
N ILE A 45 0.85 15.28 -7.62
CA ILE A 45 -0.11 15.12 -6.51
C ILE A 45 0.67 15.10 -5.18
N PRO A 46 0.40 16.05 -4.26
CA PRO A 46 1.14 16.16 -3.01
C PRO A 46 0.78 15.04 -2.03
N PRO A 47 1.67 14.63 -1.12
CA PRO A 47 1.32 13.82 0.03
C PRO A 47 0.50 14.62 1.06
N ILE A 48 -0.42 13.95 1.76
CA ILE A 48 -1.17 14.58 2.88
C ILE A 48 -0.21 15.09 3.97
N ALA A 49 0.96 14.44 4.12
CA ALA A 49 1.99 14.83 5.08
C ALA A 49 2.47 16.28 4.93
N GLU A 50 2.36 16.89 3.76
CA GLU A 50 2.68 18.32 3.54
C GLU A 50 1.71 19.26 4.29
N PHE A 51 0.47 18.83 4.50
CA PHE A 51 -0.58 19.62 5.17
C PHE A 51 -0.83 19.14 6.60
N VAL A 52 -0.58 17.87 6.87
CA VAL A 52 -0.76 17.22 8.17
C VAL A 52 0.54 16.50 8.53
N PRO A 53 1.47 17.18 9.24
CA PRO A 53 2.77 16.60 9.58
C PRO A 53 2.64 15.26 10.31
N GLY A 54 3.40 14.26 9.86
CA GLY A 54 3.40 12.91 10.43
C GLY A 54 2.26 11.99 9.92
N TYR A 55 1.40 12.48 9.02
CA TYR A 55 0.39 11.62 8.41
C TYR A 55 1.02 10.64 7.43
N GLU A 56 0.72 9.36 7.64
CA GLU A 56 1.04 8.29 6.71
C GLU A 56 0.08 7.12 6.89
N ALA A 57 -0.56 6.70 5.82
CA ALA A 57 -1.47 5.56 5.80
C ALA A 57 -1.32 4.79 4.48
N ASN A 58 -0.52 3.73 4.49
CA ASN A 58 -0.26 2.90 3.32
C ASN A 58 -0.98 1.55 3.42
N ILE A 59 -1.43 1.05 2.28
CA ILE A 59 -1.84 -0.34 2.12
C ILE A 59 -0.64 -1.13 1.61
N TRP A 60 -0.42 -2.30 2.18
CA TRP A 60 0.60 -3.22 1.74
C TRP A 60 0.03 -4.64 1.62
N HIS A 61 0.63 -5.45 0.78
CA HIS A 61 0.30 -6.85 0.58
C HIS A 61 1.55 -7.69 0.78
N GLY A 62 1.39 -8.83 1.43
CA GLY A 62 2.46 -9.78 1.68
C GLY A 62 2.03 -11.21 1.41
N ILE A 63 3.01 -12.10 1.26
CA ILE A 63 2.80 -13.54 1.13
C ILE A 63 3.21 -14.18 2.44
N ALA A 64 2.31 -14.94 3.06
CA ALA A 64 2.56 -15.68 4.29
C ALA A 64 2.53 -17.18 4.04
N ALA A 65 3.37 -17.92 4.75
CA ALA A 65 3.33 -19.36 4.82
C ALA A 65 2.59 -19.84 6.07
N PRO A 66 2.02 -21.05 6.08
CA PRO A 66 1.42 -21.65 7.28
C PRO A 66 2.41 -21.69 8.45
N LYS A 67 1.86 -21.65 9.68
CA LYS A 67 2.66 -21.83 10.90
C LYS A 67 3.42 -23.17 10.81
N ASN A 68 4.66 -23.19 11.25
CA ASN A 68 5.57 -24.35 11.23
C ASN A 68 6.04 -24.79 9.84
N THR A 69 5.91 -23.96 8.80
CA THR A 69 6.63 -24.20 7.53
C THR A 69 8.15 -24.21 7.81
N PRO A 70 8.89 -25.24 7.36
CA PRO A 70 10.33 -25.31 7.59
C PRO A 70 11.07 -24.07 7.12
N PRO A 71 12.05 -23.55 7.90
CA PRO A 71 12.77 -22.32 7.56
C PRO A 71 13.43 -22.33 6.19
N GLU A 72 13.92 -23.47 5.73
CA GLU A 72 14.51 -23.65 4.40
C GLU A 72 13.49 -23.44 3.27
N ILE A 73 12.24 -23.85 3.47
CA ILE A 73 11.15 -23.62 2.53
C ILE A 73 10.78 -22.13 2.49
N VAL A 74 10.65 -21.50 3.68
CA VAL A 74 10.40 -20.06 3.77
C VAL A 74 11.52 -19.27 3.10
N GLY A 75 12.78 -19.64 3.32
CA GLY A 75 13.92 -19.00 2.69
C GLY A 75 13.94 -19.16 1.16
N ALA A 76 13.63 -20.37 0.66
CA ALA A 76 13.55 -20.62 -0.78
C ALA A 76 12.42 -19.80 -1.44
N LEU A 77 11.23 -19.76 -0.84
CA LEU A 77 10.09 -18.95 -1.31
C LEU A 77 10.44 -17.45 -1.30
N ASN A 78 11.01 -16.95 -0.20
CA ASN A 78 11.40 -15.55 -0.10
C ASN A 78 12.41 -15.15 -1.17
N LYS A 79 13.43 -15.97 -1.41
CA LYS A 79 14.42 -15.74 -2.48
C LYS A 79 13.76 -15.67 -3.85
N ALA A 80 12.86 -16.61 -4.16
CA ALA A 80 12.15 -16.65 -5.44
C ALA A 80 11.22 -15.42 -5.62
N ILE A 81 10.47 -15.06 -4.59
CA ILE A 81 9.58 -13.90 -4.60
C ILE A 81 10.37 -12.62 -4.77
N ASN A 82 11.43 -12.40 -3.98
CA ASN A 82 12.26 -11.21 -4.09
C ASN A 82 12.93 -11.12 -5.48
N ALA A 83 13.36 -12.21 -6.07
CA ALA A 83 13.89 -12.21 -7.43
C ALA A 83 12.86 -11.74 -8.47
N VAL A 84 11.59 -12.17 -8.33
CA VAL A 84 10.50 -11.76 -9.22
C VAL A 84 10.14 -10.29 -9.04
N ILE A 85 9.92 -9.83 -7.82
CA ILE A 85 9.47 -8.43 -7.58
C ILE A 85 10.57 -7.40 -7.83
N THR A 86 11.84 -7.81 -7.86
CA THR A 86 12.97 -6.93 -8.21
C THR A 86 13.34 -6.98 -9.69
N ASP A 87 12.75 -7.89 -10.46
CA ASP A 87 12.93 -7.95 -11.90
C ASP A 87 12.48 -6.65 -12.59
N PRO A 88 13.25 -6.10 -13.55
CA PRO A 88 12.92 -4.83 -14.20
C PRO A 88 11.55 -4.81 -14.88
N ALA A 89 11.14 -5.91 -15.53
CA ALA A 89 9.85 -5.99 -16.20
C ALA A 89 8.69 -6.03 -15.19
N MET A 90 8.88 -6.69 -14.05
CA MET A 90 7.90 -6.69 -12.96
C MET A 90 7.81 -5.32 -12.28
N LYS A 91 8.94 -4.66 -12.02
CA LYS A 91 8.95 -3.29 -11.50
C LYS A 91 8.16 -2.33 -12.40
N ALA A 92 8.34 -2.41 -13.71
CA ALA A 92 7.58 -1.60 -14.67
C ALA A 92 6.07 -1.89 -14.59
N LYS A 93 5.67 -3.17 -14.42
CA LYS A 93 4.25 -3.53 -14.24
C LYS A 93 3.69 -2.96 -12.94
N PHE A 94 4.42 -3.06 -11.82
CA PHE A 94 3.99 -2.46 -10.55
C PHE A 94 3.87 -0.95 -10.65
N ALA A 95 4.86 -0.26 -11.23
CA ALA A 95 4.82 1.19 -11.44
C ALA A 95 3.59 1.62 -12.28
N ASN A 96 3.26 0.89 -13.36
CA ASN A 96 2.07 1.16 -14.15
C ASN A 96 0.75 1.02 -13.37
N LEU A 97 0.74 0.18 -12.34
CA LEU A 97 -0.38 0.01 -11.42
C LEU A 97 -0.34 1.00 -10.24
N GLY A 98 0.71 1.79 -10.10
CA GLY A 98 0.88 2.67 -8.95
C GLY A 98 1.23 1.94 -7.66
N ALA A 99 1.90 0.81 -7.77
CA ALA A 99 2.39 0.02 -6.66
C ALA A 99 3.92 -0.03 -6.66
N GLU A 100 4.53 -0.18 -5.49
CA GLU A 100 5.97 -0.25 -5.31
C GLU A 100 6.36 -1.61 -4.70
N PRO A 101 7.34 -2.33 -5.30
CA PRO A 101 7.86 -3.55 -4.70
C PRO A 101 8.60 -3.26 -3.39
N MET A 102 8.36 -4.09 -2.38
CA MET A 102 9.03 -4.02 -1.09
C MET A 102 9.79 -5.33 -0.81
N PRO A 103 10.97 -5.55 -1.42
CA PRO A 103 11.76 -6.74 -1.17
C PRO A 103 12.29 -6.73 0.27
N MET A 104 12.02 -7.80 1.01
CA MET A 104 12.39 -7.96 2.42
C MET A 104 12.84 -9.38 2.68
N THR A 105 13.70 -9.55 3.67
CA THR A 105 13.95 -10.87 4.28
C THR A 105 12.75 -11.26 5.16
N PRO A 106 12.59 -12.56 5.50
CA PRO A 106 11.54 -12.98 6.43
C PRO A 106 11.59 -12.27 7.78
N VAL A 107 12.78 -11.97 8.29
CA VAL A 107 12.98 -11.26 9.56
C VAL A 107 12.54 -9.81 9.47
N GLU A 108 12.92 -9.11 8.40
CA GLU A 108 12.50 -7.72 8.15
C GLU A 108 10.98 -7.64 7.96
N CYS A 109 10.38 -8.59 7.25
CA CYS A 109 8.93 -8.66 7.07
C CYS A 109 8.20 -8.85 8.42
N GLN A 110 8.69 -9.74 9.29
CA GLN A 110 8.13 -9.92 10.64
C GLN A 110 8.20 -8.64 11.47
N LYS A 111 9.35 -7.96 11.44
CA LYS A 111 9.54 -6.68 12.14
C LYS A 111 8.58 -5.63 11.61
N PHE A 112 8.50 -5.46 10.30
CA PHE A 112 7.57 -4.55 9.64
C PHE A 112 6.11 -4.81 10.07
N ILE A 113 5.67 -6.07 10.05
CA ILE A 113 4.31 -6.44 10.49
C ILE A 113 4.08 -6.05 11.95
N ALA A 114 5.03 -6.31 12.84
CA ALA A 114 4.92 -5.95 14.25
C ALA A 114 4.79 -4.42 14.44
N GLU A 115 5.57 -3.63 13.71
CA GLU A 115 5.48 -2.16 13.72
C GLU A 115 4.12 -1.67 13.20
N GLN A 116 3.59 -2.29 12.14
CA GLN A 116 2.26 -1.97 11.63
C GLN A 116 1.15 -2.31 12.62
N ILE A 117 1.23 -3.45 13.31
CA ILE A 117 0.27 -3.83 14.35
C ILE A 117 0.28 -2.80 15.50
N ASP A 118 1.46 -2.36 15.96
CA ASP A 118 1.56 -1.34 17.01
C ASP A 118 1.00 0.02 16.55
N LYS A 119 1.38 0.47 15.35
CA LYS A 119 0.89 1.71 14.73
C LYS A 119 -0.64 1.71 14.67
N TRP A 120 -1.21 0.72 14.01
CA TRP A 120 -2.65 0.66 13.80
C TRP A 120 -3.42 0.35 15.08
N GLY A 121 -2.85 -0.41 16.00
CA GLY A 121 -3.43 -0.63 17.32
C GLY A 121 -3.62 0.67 18.12
N LYS A 122 -2.68 1.61 18.01
CA LYS A 122 -2.81 2.95 18.59
C LYS A 122 -3.93 3.75 17.91
N VAL A 123 -4.01 3.72 16.58
CA VAL A 123 -5.05 4.43 15.82
C VAL A 123 -6.44 3.89 16.17
N VAL A 124 -6.63 2.57 16.19
CA VAL A 124 -7.91 1.93 16.55
C VAL A 124 -8.36 2.33 17.96
N LYS A 125 -7.43 2.34 18.93
CA LYS A 125 -7.73 2.78 20.30
C LYS A 125 -8.10 4.26 20.35
N PHE A 126 -7.34 5.12 19.68
CA PHE A 126 -7.61 6.56 19.62
C PHE A 126 -8.97 6.88 18.97
N ALA A 127 -9.30 6.19 17.89
CA ALA A 127 -10.57 6.36 17.19
C ALA A 127 -11.76 5.67 17.87
N ALA A 128 -11.53 5.01 19.01
CA ALA A 128 -12.55 4.22 19.73
C ALA A 128 -13.31 3.21 18.84
N MET A 129 -12.62 2.66 17.83
CA MET A 129 -13.22 1.69 16.92
C MET A 129 -13.49 0.38 17.66
N LYS A 130 -14.72 -0.11 17.53
CA LYS A 130 -15.11 -1.42 18.05
C LYS A 130 -15.03 -2.46 16.95
N PRO A 131 -14.52 -3.68 17.22
CA PRO A 131 -14.66 -4.78 16.27
C PRO A 131 -16.16 -5.09 16.07
N GLU A 132 -16.53 -5.33 14.83
CA GLU A 132 -17.85 -5.86 14.46
C GLU A 132 -17.90 -7.36 14.72
#